data_e115f8a70c2d6a37fffd63c486cf0b03
#
_entry.id   e115f8a70c2d6a37fffd63c486cf0b03
#
_cell.length_a   1.000
_cell.length_b   1.000
_cell.length_c   1.000
_cell.angle_alpha   90.00
_cell.angle_beta   90.00
_cell.angle_gamma   90.00
#
_symmetry.space_group_name_H-M   'P 1'
#
loop_
_entity.id
_entity.type
_entity.pdbx_description
1 polymer ?
#
loop_
_entity_poly.entity_id
_entity_poly.type
_entity_poly.pdbx_seq_one_letter_code
_entity_poly.pdbx_strand_id
1 'polypeptide(L)'
;MRLLKAAATGLIALTSVGLFACQKSAPTSEKAAPSQTGNVFETGKLRAVVFEDVLPMVDEKDGKYEGLSFVVLDAIRNQLKSATENKSDDIVIEPVSIKSAQDGLNKIRSGEADIACGVAFTWERQRTLTYSLPFATSGTRVLAPKGNDGTPDSLKGKTIGVVKDTAAAAVLAKSVDDAQFQFFATPTEALAGLKDGTIEFLGGDTLWLKASRDATAPDADLVPTFPYARSSVGCVIADTTPHLLNYSNLAIGQMLTAYVDDNEDVRTSVNKWIGPDSQVGLSENMIGDFFTIVLATTAELSKGS
;
A
#
# COMPACT_ATOMS: atom_id res chain seq x y z
N MET A 1 11.68 -69.39 46.64
CA MET A 1 10.84 -70.37 47.38
C MET A 1 9.44 -70.33 46.78
N ARG A 2 9.02 -71.45 46.22
CA ARG A 2 7.67 -71.89 45.83
C ARG A 2 6.91 -71.12 44.76
N LEU A 3 6.79 -71.66 43.55
CA LEU A 3 5.98 -72.79 43.03
C LEU A 3 4.59 -72.29 42.53
N LEU A 4 4.45 -72.31 41.20
CA LEU A 4 3.52 -73.17 40.42
C LEU A 4 2.01 -72.98 40.67
N LYS A 5 1.23 -72.73 39.67
CA LYS A 5 0.51 -73.76 38.91
C LYS A 5 -0.27 -73.15 37.73
N ALA A 6 -0.16 -73.81 36.60
CA ALA A 6 -0.91 -73.67 35.40
C ALA A 6 -2.34 -74.23 35.54
N ALA A 7 -3.24 -73.79 34.74
CA ALA A 7 -4.32 -74.58 34.16
C ALA A 7 -4.83 -73.97 32.87
N ALA A 8 -4.94 -74.81 31.90
CA ALA A 8 -5.38 -74.63 30.52
C ALA A 8 -6.90 -74.71 30.36
N THR A 9 -7.33 -74.41 29.16
CA THR A 9 -8.46 -74.94 28.40
C THR A 9 -9.59 -73.92 28.11
N GLY A 10 -9.93 -73.81 26.81
CA GLY A 10 -11.20 -73.34 26.34
C GLY A 10 -11.21 -72.65 24.94
N LEU A 11 -11.09 -73.46 23.91
CA LEU A 11 -11.25 -73.06 22.52
C LEU A 11 -12.75 -72.90 22.24
N ILE A 12 -13.20 -71.69 21.83
CA ILE A 12 -14.47 -71.57 21.07
C ILE A 12 -14.21 -70.52 19.98
N ALA A 13 -14.19 -71.02 18.76
CA ALA A 13 -14.17 -70.21 17.55
C ALA A 13 -15.63 -69.74 17.25
N LEU A 14 -15.84 -68.45 17.25
CA LEU A 14 -17.04 -67.85 16.65
C LEU A 14 -16.59 -66.93 15.52
N THR A 15 -16.84 -67.39 14.30
CA THR A 15 -16.74 -66.65 13.06
C THR A 15 -17.85 -65.62 13.01
N SER A 16 -17.55 -64.37 13.24
CA SER A 16 -18.45 -63.27 12.90
C SER A 16 -17.99 -62.61 11.60
N VAL A 17 -18.81 -62.86 10.56
CA VAL A 17 -18.72 -62.19 9.28
C VAL A 17 -19.07 -60.71 9.49
N GLY A 18 -18.06 -59.87 9.55
CA GLY A 18 -18.21 -58.41 9.59
C GLY A 18 -18.43 -57.85 8.17
N LEU A 19 -19.66 -57.41 7.91
CA LEU A 19 -19.98 -56.59 6.73
C LEU A 19 -19.14 -55.29 6.80
N PHE A 20 -18.11 -55.22 5.95
CA PHE A 20 -17.46 -53.95 5.65
C PHE A 20 -18.44 -53.07 4.89
N ALA A 21 -19.14 -52.18 5.59
CA ALA A 21 -19.81 -51.05 4.99
C ALA A 21 -18.72 -50.08 4.50
N CYS A 22 -18.54 -49.99 3.19
CA CYS A 22 -17.76 -48.89 2.57
C CYS A 22 -18.49 -47.58 2.88
N GLN A 23 -18.04 -46.90 3.93
CA GLN A 23 -18.37 -45.53 4.21
C GLN A 23 -17.64 -44.67 3.14
N LYS A 24 -18.37 -44.23 2.11
CA LYS A 24 -17.93 -43.18 1.19
C LYS A 24 -17.68 -41.93 2.07
N SER A 25 -16.44 -41.68 2.41
CA SER A 25 -16.02 -40.39 2.90
C SER A 25 -16.40 -39.35 1.85
N ALA A 26 -17.26 -38.42 2.23
CA ALA A 26 -17.53 -37.22 1.44
C ALA A 26 -16.19 -36.54 1.14
N PRO A 27 -15.97 -35.97 -0.07
CA PRO A 27 -14.76 -35.25 -0.35
C PRO A 27 -14.72 -34.06 0.62
N THR A 28 -13.73 -34.09 1.53
CA THR A 28 -13.34 -32.91 2.30
C THR A 28 -12.98 -31.86 1.25
N SER A 29 -13.71 -30.76 1.21
CA SER A 29 -13.37 -29.61 0.39
C SER A 29 -12.01 -29.13 0.88
N GLU A 30 -10.96 -29.57 0.20
CA GLU A 30 -9.62 -29.06 0.38
C GLU A 30 -9.68 -27.57 -0.01
N LYS A 31 -9.55 -26.69 0.99
CA LYS A 31 -9.52 -25.26 0.78
C LYS A 31 -8.35 -25.01 -0.16
N ALA A 32 -8.63 -24.67 -1.42
CA ALA A 32 -7.60 -24.42 -2.42
C ALA A 32 -6.54 -23.49 -1.81
N ALA A 33 -5.27 -23.81 -2.01
CA ALA A 33 -4.18 -22.94 -1.61
C ALA A 33 -4.40 -21.57 -2.25
N PRO A 34 -4.16 -20.45 -1.52
CA PRO A 34 -4.36 -19.13 -2.07
C PRO A 34 -3.52 -18.97 -3.34
N SER A 35 -4.14 -18.42 -4.39
CA SER A 35 -3.45 -18.17 -5.67
C SER A 35 -2.28 -17.21 -5.43
N GLN A 36 -1.10 -17.52 -5.98
CA GLN A 36 0.11 -16.70 -5.81
C GLN A 36 0.03 -15.34 -6.51
N THR A 37 -0.95 -15.16 -7.39
CA THR A 37 -1.27 -13.88 -8.06
C THR A 37 -2.57 -13.27 -7.53
N GLY A 38 -3.10 -13.76 -6.40
CA GLY A 38 -4.48 -13.50 -6.05
C GLY A 38 -5.41 -14.13 -7.09
N ASN A 39 -6.58 -13.53 -7.30
CA ASN A 39 -7.53 -14.02 -8.30
C ASN A 39 -7.47 -13.24 -9.63
N VAL A 40 -6.40 -12.47 -9.88
CA VAL A 40 -6.34 -11.54 -11.02
C VAL A 40 -6.49 -12.27 -12.36
N PHE A 41 -5.75 -13.37 -12.57
CA PHE A 41 -5.82 -14.15 -13.82
C PHE A 41 -7.10 -14.98 -13.96
N GLU A 42 -7.75 -15.33 -12.86
CA GLU A 42 -9.01 -16.07 -12.88
C GLU A 42 -10.20 -15.15 -13.16
N THR A 43 -10.16 -13.93 -12.63
CA THR A 43 -11.29 -12.98 -12.70
C THR A 43 -11.13 -11.90 -13.76
N GLY A 44 -9.93 -11.72 -14.30
CA GLY A 44 -9.58 -10.58 -15.16
C GLY A 44 -9.63 -9.23 -14.43
N LYS A 45 -9.57 -9.21 -13.09
CA LYS A 45 -9.72 -8.00 -12.29
C LYS A 45 -8.55 -7.82 -11.35
N LEU A 46 -7.90 -6.68 -11.43
CA LEU A 46 -6.93 -6.19 -10.43
C LEU A 46 -7.68 -5.26 -9.46
N ARG A 47 -8.07 -5.79 -8.29
CA ARG A 47 -8.81 -5.04 -7.27
C ARG A 47 -7.85 -4.13 -6.51
N ALA A 48 -7.91 -2.84 -6.83
CA ALA A 48 -7.02 -1.82 -6.27
C ALA A 48 -7.73 -1.00 -5.19
N VAL A 49 -7.16 -0.96 -4.00
CA VAL A 49 -7.65 -0.11 -2.90
C VAL A 49 -7.52 1.35 -3.29
N VAL A 50 -8.60 2.10 -3.10
CA VAL A 50 -8.67 3.55 -3.32
C VAL A 50 -9.19 4.22 -2.06
N PHE A 51 -8.40 5.14 -1.53
CA PHE A 51 -8.75 5.92 -0.34
C PHE A 51 -9.04 7.37 -0.74
N GLU A 52 -10.28 7.63 -1.10
CA GLU A 52 -10.80 8.95 -1.52
C GLU A 52 -9.89 9.70 -2.53
N ASP A 53 -10.15 10.98 -2.67
CA ASP A 53 -9.36 11.93 -3.44
C ASP A 53 -8.14 12.38 -2.63
N VAL A 54 -6.98 11.81 -2.89
CA VAL A 54 -5.70 12.07 -2.20
C VAL A 54 -4.62 12.40 -3.22
N LEU A 55 -4.65 13.63 -3.71
CA LEU A 55 -3.61 14.13 -4.60
C LEU A 55 -2.20 14.03 -3.97
N PRO A 56 -1.17 13.72 -4.74
CA PRO A 56 -1.15 13.43 -6.18
C PRO A 56 -1.40 11.95 -6.50
N MET A 57 -1.69 11.12 -5.49
CA MET A 57 -1.79 9.66 -5.65
C MET A 57 -3.09 9.24 -6.31
N VAL A 58 -4.20 9.85 -5.91
CA VAL A 58 -5.54 9.58 -6.43
C VAL A 58 -6.25 10.91 -6.67
N ASP A 59 -6.82 11.07 -7.86
CA ASP A 59 -7.74 12.13 -8.27
C ASP A 59 -9.03 11.44 -8.77
N GLU A 60 -10.16 11.69 -8.13
CA GLU A 60 -11.45 11.12 -8.54
C GLU A 60 -12.33 12.21 -9.10
N LYS A 61 -12.74 12.07 -10.36
CA LYS A 61 -13.64 12.99 -11.06
C LYS A 61 -14.70 12.20 -11.82
N ASP A 62 -15.95 12.45 -11.49
CA ASP A 62 -17.11 11.85 -12.18
C ASP A 62 -17.04 10.30 -12.24
N GLY A 63 -16.56 9.65 -11.17
CA GLY A 63 -16.40 8.20 -11.08
C GLY A 63 -15.20 7.66 -11.86
N LYS A 64 -14.32 8.53 -12.37
CA LYS A 64 -13.04 8.15 -12.98
C LYS A 64 -11.90 8.44 -12.02
N TYR A 65 -11.01 7.49 -11.92
CA TYR A 65 -9.83 7.57 -11.07
C TYR A 65 -8.59 7.80 -11.92
N GLU A 66 -7.83 8.81 -11.56
CA GLU A 66 -6.52 9.13 -12.10
C GLU A 66 -5.52 9.33 -10.94
N GLY A 67 -4.28 9.66 -11.21
CA GLY A 67 -3.27 9.93 -10.19
C GLY A 67 -1.99 9.14 -10.42
N LEU A 68 -0.97 9.45 -9.65
CA LEU A 68 0.31 8.74 -9.75
C LEU A 68 0.14 7.24 -9.45
N SER A 69 -0.73 6.88 -8.50
CA SER A 69 -1.04 5.47 -8.22
C SER A 69 -1.66 4.76 -9.43
N PHE A 70 -2.47 5.46 -10.23
CA PHE A 70 -3.09 4.88 -11.42
C PHE A 70 -2.11 4.78 -12.59
N VAL A 71 -1.12 5.68 -12.71
CA VAL A 71 0.00 5.50 -13.66
C VAL A 71 0.72 4.19 -13.36
N VAL A 72 1.01 3.91 -12.08
CA VAL A 72 1.66 2.66 -11.66
C VAL A 72 0.74 1.44 -11.85
N LEU A 73 -0.54 1.54 -11.49
CA LEU A 73 -1.51 0.45 -11.65
C LEU A 73 -1.71 0.10 -13.13
N ASP A 74 -1.70 1.09 -14.03
CA ASP A 74 -1.79 0.86 -15.47
C ASP A 74 -0.55 0.14 -16.00
N ALA A 75 0.65 0.50 -15.53
CA ALA A 75 1.87 -0.22 -15.87
C ALA A 75 1.81 -1.69 -15.39
N ILE A 76 1.35 -1.93 -14.15
CA ILE A 76 1.18 -3.28 -13.59
C ILE A 76 0.13 -4.06 -14.39
N ARG A 77 -1.02 -3.47 -14.70
CA ARG A 77 -2.06 -4.10 -15.53
C ARG A 77 -1.51 -4.52 -16.88
N ASN A 78 -0.75 -3.66 -17.55
CA ASN A 78 -0.16 -3.96 -18.85
C ASN A 78 0.86 -5.10 -18.76
N GLN A 79 1.64 -5.16 -17.69
CA GLN A 79 2.57 -6.26 -17.43
C GLN A 79 1.84 -7.59 -17.17
N LEU A 80 0.74 -7.56 -16.41
CA LEU A 80 -0.10 -8.74 -16.19
C LEU A 80 -0.74 -9.23 -17.48
N LYS A 81 -1.27 -8.33 -18.33
CA LYS A 81 -1.80 -8.68 -19.66
C LYS A 81 -0.75 -9.36 -20.55
N SER A 82 0.49 -8.89 -20.52
CA SER A 82 1.55 -9.50 -21.33
C SER A 82 1.92 -10.92 -20.88
N ALA A 83 1.61 -11.27 -19.64
CA ALA A 83 1.87 -12.58 -19.07
C ALA A 83 0.72 -13.60 -19.28
N THR A 84 -0.44 -13.17 -19.75
CA THR A 84 -1.54 -14.08 -20.10
C THR A 84 -1.28 -14.75 -21.45
N GLU A 85 -1.43 -16.08 -21.52
CA GLU A 85 -1.28 -16.83 -22.77
C GLU A 85 -2.35 -16.42 -23.81
N ASN A 86 -3.53 -16.06 -23.33
CA ASN A 86 -4.64 -15.53 -24.11
C ASN A 86 -4.61 -14.00 -24.10
N LYS A 87 -4.04 -13.38 -25.12
CA LYS A 87 -4.01 -11.91 -25.31
C LYS A 87 -5.41 -11.26 -25.41
N SER A 88 -6.49 -12.04 -25.38
CA SER A 88 -7.89 -11.58 -25.38
C SER A 88 -8.44 -11.32 -23.98
N ASP A 89 -7.78 -11.81 -22.92
CA ASP A 89 -8.28 -11.63 -21.55
C ASP A 89 -7.90 -10.25 -21.06
N ASP A 90 -8.88 -9.38 -21.03
CA ASP A 90 -8.71 -7.98 -20.61
C ASP A 90 -8.64 -7.91 -19.09
N ILE A 91 -7.46 -7.55 -18.54
CA ILE A 91 -7.33 -7.27 -17.11
C ILE A 91 -7.75 -5.82 -16.87
N VAL A 92 -8.77 -5.64 -16.06
CA VAL A 92 -9.28 -4.32 -15.67
C VAL A 92 -8.89 -3.98 -14.24
N ILE A 93 -8.58 -2.71 -13.99
CA ILE A 93 -8.42 -2.19 -12.63
C ILE A 93 -9.82 -1.96 -12.06
N GLU A 94 -10.14 -2.66 -10.96
CA GLU A 94 -11.39 -2.49 -10.23
C GLU A 94 -11.10 -1.73 -8.93
N PRO A 95 -11.54 -0.46 -8.80
CA PRO A 95 -11.35 0.32 -7.59
C PRO A 95 -12.16 -0.27 -6.42
N VAL A 96 -11.50 -0.44 -5.27
CA VAL A 96 -12.09 -0.89 -4.02
C VAL A 96 -12.05 0.26 -3.02
N SER A 97 -13.19 0.90 -2.82
CA SER A 97 -13.32 2.01 -1.86
C SER A 97 -13.16 1.52 -0.43
N ILE A 98 -12.55 2.36 0.40
CA ILE A 98 -12.26 2.06 1.80
C ILE A 98 -12.74 3.19 2.73
N LYS A 99 -12.94 2.85 4.00
CA LYS A 99 -13.40 3.79 5.04
C LYS A 99 -12.26 4.42 5.83
N SER A 100 -11.11 3.77 5.83
CA SER A 100 -9.90 4.24 6.53
C SER A 100 -8.66 3.57 5.93
N ALA A 101 -7.48 4.12 6.19
CA ALA A 101 -6.22 3.49 5.77
C ALA A 101 -6.08 2.06 6.33
N GLN A 102 -6.53 1.82 7.57
CA GLN A 102 -6.49 0.49 8.18
C GLN A 102 -7.46 -0.49 7.51
N ASP A 103 -8.64 -0.04 7.09
CA ASP A 103 -9.60 -0.85 6.33
C ASP A 103 -8.98 -1.35 5.02
N GLY A 104 -8.29 -0.48 4.28
CA GLY A 104 -7.58 -0.85 3.06
C GLY A 104 -6.53 -1.93 3.28
N LEU A 105 -5.68 -1.79 4.31
CA LEU A 105 -4.68 -2.79 4.65
C LEU A 105 -5.32 -4.14 5.06
N ASN A 106 -6.46 -4.11 5.75
CA ASN A 106 -7.19 -5.31 6.12
C ASN A 106 -7.77 -6.02 4.89
N LYS A 107 -8.31 -5.28 3.92
CA LYS A 107 -8.81 -5.84 2.65
C LYS A 107 -7.71 -6.53 1.82
N ILE A 108 -6.48 -5.99 1.83
CA ILE A 108 -5.33 -6.67 1.22
C ILE A 108 -5.02 -7.97 1.96
N ARG A 109 -4.97 -7.96 3.31
CA ARG A 109 -4.67 -9.17 4.11
C ARG A 109 -5.73 -10.24 3.96
N SER A 110 -7.00 -9.87 3.85
CA SER A 110 -8.12 -10.81 3.69
C SER A 110 -8.29 -11.33 2.26
N GLY A 111 -7.60 -10.73 1.27
CA GLY A 111 -7.78 -11.04 -0.14
C GLY A 111 -9.06 -10.45 -0.75
N GLU A 112 -9.71 -9.49 -0.07
CA GLU A 112 -10.82 -8.73 -0.64
C GLU A 112 -10.34 -7.71 -1.67
N ALA A 113 -9.09 -7.25 -1.56
CA ALA A 113 -8.39 -6.47 -2.56
C ALA A 113 -7.02 -7.08 -2.83
N ASP A 114 -6.44 -6.79 -3.99
CA ASP A 114 -5.19 -7.39 -4.44
C ASP A 114 -3.99 -6.47 -4.18
N ILE A 115 -4.18 -5.15 -4.30
CA ILE A 115 -3.10 -4.17 -4.27
C ILE A 115 -3.59 -2.81 -3.75
N ALA A 116 -2.70 -2.07 -3.07
CA ALA A 116 -2.88 -0.67 -2.75
C ALA A 116 -1.61 0.10 -3.09
N CYS A 117 -1.66 1.01 -4.06
CA CYS A 117 -0.53 1.86 -4.45
C CYS A 117 -0.63 3.24 -3.82
N GLY A 118 0.51 3.92 -3.64
CA GLY A 118 0.57 5.21 -2.93
C GLY A 118 0.73 5.08 -1.41
N VAL A 119 1.19 3.93 -0.94
CA VAL A 119 1.31 3.63 0.49
C VAL A 119 2.72 3.89 0.99
N ALA A 120 2.84 4.76 1.99
CA ALA A 120 4.11 5.02 2.67
C ALA A 120 4.61 3.77 3.39
N PHE A 121 5.91 3.47 3.22
CA PHE A 121 6.56 2.36 3.87
C PHE A 121 6.61 2.56 5.39
N THR A 122 6.29 1.51 6.13
CA THR A 122 6.59 1.40 7.57
C THR A 122 6.99 -0.04 7.91
N TRP A 123 7.94 -0.18 8.85
CA TRP A 123 8.36 -1.51 9.33
C TRP A 123 7.22 -2.30 9.98
N GLU A 124 6.25 -1.61 10.58
CA GLU A 124 5.09 -2.26 11.17
C GLU A 124 4.21 -2.93 10.10
N ARG A 125 3.93 -2.22 9.00
CA ARG A 125 3.16 -2.78 7.87
C ARG A 125 3.91 -3.90 7.17
N GLN A 126 5.23 -3.78 7.03
CA GLN A 126 6.10 -4.80 6.41
C GLN A 126 6.05 -6.16 7.14
N ARG A 127 5.62 -6.20 8.40
CA ARG A 127 5.50 -7.47 9.15
C ARG A 127 4.39 -8.38 8.63
N THR A 128 3.41 -7.86 7.93
CA THR A 128 2.20 -8.59 7.51
C THR A 128 1.79 -8.30 6.07
N LEU A 129 2.54 -7.48 5.36
CA LEU A 129 2.30 -7.08 3.97
C LEU A 129 3.65 -6.94 3.28
N THR A 130 3.68 -7.14 1.98
CA THR A 130 4.89 -6.95 1.18
C THR A 130 4.79 -5.67 0.37
N TYR A 131 5.90 -4.93 0.29
CA TYR A 131 6.00 -3.72 -0.51
C TYR A 131 6.66 -3.99 -1.85
N SER A 132 6.16 -3.33 -2.88
CA SER A 132 6.81 -3.24 -4.20
C SER A 132 8.07 -2.36 -4.15
N LEU A 133 8.79 -2.30 -5.27
CA LEU A 133 9.73 -1.21 -5.52
C LEU A 133 9.04 0.14 -5.28
N PRO A 134 9.71 1.11 -4.65
CA PRO A 134 9.14 2.43 -4.45
C PRO A 134 9.16 3.22 -5.77
N PHE A 135 8.10 4.00 -6.00
CA PHE A 135 7.96 4.87 -7.17
C PHE A 135 7.84 6.36 -6.79
N ALA A 136 7.88 6.67 -5.51
CA ALA A 136 7.99 8.04 -5.00
C ALA A 136 8.68 8.06 -3.65
N THR A 137 9.19 9.23 -3.27
CA THR A 137 9.67 9.52 -1.91
C THR A 137 8.84 10.63 -1.32
N SER A 138 8.57 10.53 -0.03
CA SER A 138 7.80 11.51 0.74
C SER A 138 8.34 11.63 2.16
N GLY A 139 7.53 12.17 3.04
CA GLY A 139 7.85 12.29 4.46
C GLY A 139 6.69 12.88 5.24
N THR A 140 6.88 13.05 6.53
CA THR A 140 5.87 13.62 7.42
C THR A 140 6.19 15.07 7.72
N ARG A 141 5.28 15.97 7.41
CA ARG A 141 5.36 17.41 7.67
C ARG A 141 4.04 17.95 8.20
N VAL A 142 4.01 19.26 8.41
CA VAL A 142 2.83 20.01 8.86
C VAL A 142 2.61 21.21 7.94
N LEU A 143 1.39 21.47 7.53
CA LEU A 143 0.97 22.80 7.08
C LEU A 143 0.68 23.62 8.33
N ALA A 144 1.36 24.75 8.47
CA ALA A 144 1.31 25.63 9.64
C ALA A 144 1.09 27.09 9.22
N PRO A 145 0.55 27.93 10.10
CA PRO A 145 0.50 29.36 9.86
C PRO A 145 1.87 29.93 9.54
N LYS A 146 1.90 30.93 8.66
CA LYS A 146 3.13 31.57 8.20
C LYS A 146 4.03 32.00 9.36
N GLY A 147 5.31 31.66 9.25
CA GLY A 147 6.33 32.00 10.26
C GLY A 147 6.49 30.96 11.37
N ASN A 148 5.67 29.89 11.41
CA ASN A 148 5.94 28.73 12.25
C ASN A 148 6.97 27.84 11.54
N ASP A 149 8.02 27.40 12.28
CA ASP A 149 9.10 26.59 11.69
C ASP A 149 8.85 25.08 11.74
N GLY A 150 7.75 24.66 12.38
CA GLY A 150 7.36 23.25 12.51
C GLY A 150 8.31 22.42 13.36
N THR A 151 9.11 23.03 14.24
CA THR A 151 9.90 22.27 15.23
C THR A 151 8.98 21.76 16.35
N PRO A 152 9.36 20.70 17.09
CA PRO A 152 8.59 20.24 18.23
C PRO A 152 8.28 21.35 19.25
N ASP A 153 9.23 22.25 19.48
CA ASP A 153 9.05 23.38 20.39
C ASP A 153 8.02 24.39 19.88
N SER A 154 7.99 24.67 18.59
CA SER A 154 7.01 25.60 17.97
C SER A 154 5.60 25.00 17.86
N LEU A 155 5.49 23.68 17.91
CA LEU A 155 4.23 22.95 17.88
C LEU A 155 3.73 22.54 19.27
N LYS A 156 4.51 22.79 20.32
CA LYS A 156 4.15 22.48 21.71
C LYS A 156 2.84 23.15 22.11
N GLY A 157 1.91 22.35 22.65
CA GLY A 157 0.59 22.81 23.08
C GLY A 157 -0.35 23.20 21.95
N LYS A 158 0.07 23.03 20.67
CA LYS A 158 -0.80 23.27 19.50
C LYS A 158 -1.69 22.07 19.24
N THR A 159 -2.87 22.33 18.66
CA THR A 159 -3.73 21.27 18.13
C THR A 159 -3.40 21.01 16.66
N ILE A 160 -2.95 19.81 16.36
CA ILE A 160 -2.57 19.39 15.02
C ILE A 160 -3.64 18.41 14.50
N GLY A 161 -4.30 18.76 13.38
CA GLY A 161 -5.18 17.84 12.67
C GLY A 161 -4.35 16.76 11.98
N VAL A 162 -4.80 15.51 12.05
CA VAL A 162 -4.18 14.38 11.36
C VAL A 162 -5.26 13.41 10.88
N VAL A 163 -4.99 12.73 9.76
CA VAL A 163 -5.86 11.64 9.31
C VAL A 163 -5.54 10.38 10.12
N LYS A 164 -6.56 9.80 10.72
CA LYS A 164 -6.44 8.61 11.57
C LYS A 164 -5.82 7.43 10.82
N ASP A 165 -5.08 6.59 11.53
CA ASP A 165 -4.47 5.34 11.04
C ASP A 165 -3.44 5.53 9.90
N THR A 166 -2.94 6.77 9.72
CA THR A 166 -1.87 7.07 8.76
C THR A 166 -0.48 6.96 9.40
N ALA A 167 0.53 6.72 8.55
CA ALA A 167 1.92 6.74 9.00
C ALA A 167 2.33 8.11 9.56
N ALA A 168 1.83 9.20 8.95
CA ALA A 168 2.12 10.56 9.38
C ALA A 168 1.57 10.86 10.78
N ALA A 169 0.34 10.42 11.09
CA ALA A 169 -0.21 10.56 12.44
C ALA A 169 0.64 9.84 13.48
N ALA A 170 1.08 8.62 13.19
CA ALA A 170 1.95 7.85 14.10
C ALA A 170 3.33 8.49 14.30
N VAL A 171 3.91 9.08 13.25
CA VAL A 171 5.19 9.79 13.32
C VAL A 171 5.06 11.05 14.18
N LEU A 172 4.05 11.89 13.90
CA LEU A 172 3.86 13.14 14.65
C LEU A 172 3.58 12.88 16.13
N ALA A 173 2.75 11.89 16.45
CA ALA A 173 2.49 11.52 17.84
C ALA A 173 3.74 11.09 18.63
N LYS A 174 4.79 10.63 17.95
CA LYS A 174 6.09 10.28 18.57
C LYS A 174 7.10 11.42 18.56
N SER A 175 6.94 12.39 17.64
CA SER A 175 7.93 13.44 17.43
C SER A 175 7.57 14.75 18.15
N VAL A 176 6.28 14.96 18.48
CA VAL A 176 5.74 16.18 19.10
C VAL A 176 4.90 15.78 20.32
N ASP A 177 5.59 15.36 21.39
CA ASP A 177 4.96 14.74 22.58
C ASP A 177 3.93 15.65 23.27
N ASP A 178 4.15 16.98 23.25
CA ASP A 178 3.30 17.97 23.94
C ASP A 178 2.22 18.57 23.02
N ALA A 179 2.06 18.11 21.79
CA ALA A 179 0.98 18.55 20.90
C ALA A 179 -0.32 17.82 21.21
N GLN A 180 -1.45 18.47 20.94
CA GLN A 180 -2.74 17.84 20.93
C GLN A 180 -3.09 17.40 19.51
N PHE A 181 -3.73 16.22 19.36
CA PHE A 181 -4.09 15.71 18.04
C PHE A 181 -5.58 15.66 17.86
N GLN A 182 -6.07 16.31 16.80
CA GLN A 182 -7.43 16.16 16.32
C GLN A 182 -7.44 15.16 15.16
N PHE A 183 -8.12 14.03 15.36
CA PHE A 183 -8.17 12.96 14.36
C PHE A 183 -9.38 13.13 13.45
N PHE A 184 -9.12 13.12 12.15
CA PHE A 184 -10.13 13.10 11.08
C PHE A 184 -10.22 11.69 10.50
N ALA A 185 -11.40 11.30 10.05
CA ALA A 185 -11.58 9.99 9.44
C ALA A 185 -10.97 9.95 8.03
N THR A 186 -11.07 11.06 7.29
CA THR A 186 -10.66 11.14 5.90
C THR A 186 -9.77 12.35 5.61
N PRO A 187 -8.97 12.31 4.53
CA PRO A 187 -8.20 13.47 4.04
C PRO A 187 -9.09 14.68 3.72
N THR A 188 -10.25 14.43 3.11
CA THR A 188 -11.22 15.49 2.76
C THR A 188 -11.72 16.23 4.00
N GLU A 189 -12.07 15.51 5.06
CA GLU A 189 -12.47 16.13 6.34
C GLU A 189 -11.34 16.95 6.97
N ALA A 190 -10.11 16.44 6.91
CA ALA A 190 -8.94 17.13 7.48
C ALA A 190 -8.64 18.44 6.72
N LEU A 191 -8.72 18.42 5.37
CA LEU A 191 -8.57 19.62 4.55
C LEU A 191 -9.70 20.61 4.79
N ALA A 192 -10.94 20.16 4.93
CA ALA A 192 -12.08 21.03 5.28
C ALA A 192 -11.85 21.70 6.64
N GLY A 193 -11.39 20.95 7.66
CA GLY A 193 -11.10 21.50 8.97
C GLY A 193 -9.97 22.54 8.96
N LEU A 194 -8.97 22.42 8.09
CA LEU A 194 -7.95 23.45 7.89
C LEU A 194 -8.53 24.68 7.18
N LYS A 195 -9.35 24.47 6.16
CA LYS A 195 -9.94 25.54 5.35
C LYS A 195 -10.95 26.39 6.13
N ASP A 196 -11.74 25.79 7.00
CA ASP A 196 -12.76 26.48 7.80
C ASP A 196 -12.20 27.03 9.14
N GLY A 197 -10.92 26.77 9.44
CA GLY A 197 -10.25 27.24 10.64
C GLY A 197 -10.56 26.43 11.90
N THR A 198 -11.19 25.25 11.78
CA THR A 198 -11.38 24.32 12.90
C THR A 198 -10.04 23.84 13.46
N ILE A 199 -9.04 23.74 12.61
CA ILE A 199 -7.63 23.50 12.94
C ILE A 199 -6.74 24.55 12.25
N GLU A 200 -5.64 24.91 12.91
CA GLU A 200 -4.61 25.81 12.34
C GLU A 200 -3.42 25.04 11.77
N PHE A 201 -3.22 23.80 12.21
CA PHE A 201 -2.10 22.94 11.84
C PHE A 201 -2.63 21.63 11.27
N LEU A 202 -2.12 21.22 10.11
CA LEU A 202 -2.49 19.94 9.48
C LEU A 202 -1.23 19.12 9.25
N GLY A 203 -1.10 18.00 9.98
CA GLY A 203 -0.03 17.04 9.82
C GLY A 203 -0.38 15.96 8.80
N GLY A 204 0.60 15.62 7.93
CA GLY A 204 0.34 14.65 6.88
C GLY A 204 1.56 14.25 6.07
N ASP A 205 1.30 13.50 5.02
CA ASP A 205 2.28 13.17 3.99
C ASP A 205 2.68 14.40 3.18
N THR A 206 3.97 14.58 2.94
CA THR A 206 4.52 15.77 2.26
C THR A 206 3.95 15.99 0.86
N LEU A 207 3.78 14.92 0.07
CA LEU A 207 3.27 15.04 -1.29
C LEU A 207 1.80 15.46 -1.28
N TRP A 208 1.00 14.86 -0.39
CA TRP A 208 -0.41 15.22 -0.19
C TRP A 208 -0.56 16.68 0.28
N LEU A 209 0.21 17.07 1.30
CA LEU A 209 0.15 18.44 1.82
C LEU A 209 0.57 19.47 0.76
N LYS A 210 1.61 19.18 -0.04
CA LYS A 210 2.01 20.04 -1.15
C LYS A 210 0.90 20.18 -2.19
N ALA A 211 0.35 19.05 -2.63
CA ALA A 211 -0.68 19.03 -3.65
C ALA A 211 -1.99 19.71 -3.21
N SER A 212 -2.28 19.73 -1.92
CA SER A 212 -3.51 20.29 -1.37
C SER A 212 -3.39 21.75 -0.89
N ARG A 213 -2.16 22.23 -0.65
CA ARG A 213 -1.91 23.52 0.01
C ARG A 213 -2.57 24.69 -0.68
N ASP A 214 -2.34 24.84 -1.98
CA ASP A 214 -2.76 26.03 -2.71
C ASP A 214 -4.29 26.17 -2.80
N ALA A 215 -5.01 25.06 -2.81
CA ALA A 215 -6.48 25.04 -2.80
C ALA A 215 -7.10 25.18 -1.40
N THR A 216 -6.34 24.89 -0.34
CA THR A 216 -6.87 24.78 1.03
C THR A 216 -6.36 25.90 1.93
N ALA A 217 -5.05 26.14 1.93
CA ALA A 217 -4.36 27.10 2.80
C ALA A 217 -3.14 27.69 2.08
N PRO A 218 -3.33 28.54 1.05
CA PRO A 218 -2.24 29.04 0.21
C PRO A 218 -1.17 29.83 0.96
N ASP A 219 -1.55 30.44 2.08
CA ASP A 219 -0.62 31.19 2.94
C ASP A 219 0.11 30.32 3.99
N ALA A 220 -0.21 29.06 4.10
CA ALA A 220 0.44 28.16 5.05
C ALA A 220 1.84 27.76 4.58
N ASP A 221 2.76 27.68 5.54
CA ASP A 221 4.09 27.13 5.35
C ASP A 221 4.07 25.60 5.50
N LEU A 222 4.81 24.90 4.63
CA LEU A 222 5.02 23.46 4.76
C LEU A 222 6.29 23.18 5.56
N VAL A 223 6.14 22.81 6.80
CA VAL A 223 7.20 22.76 7.80
C VAL A 223 7.29 21.38 8.50
N PRO A 224 8.43 21.06 9.12
CA PRO A 224 9.73 21.73 9.04
C PRO A 224 10.40 21.54 7.67
N THR A 225 11.47 22.25 7.38
CA THR A 225 12.23 22.11 6.12
C THR A 225 12.66 20.66 5.88
N PHE A 226 13.15 19.98 6.92
CA PHE A 226 13.42 18.54 6.89
C PHE A 226 12.26 17.80 7.54
N PRO A 227 11.63 16.82 6.87
CA PRO A 227 10.50 16.13 7.43
C PRO A 227 10.84 15.36 8.70
N TYR A 228 9.88 15.20 9.60
CA TYR A 228 10.01 14.42 10.84
C TYR A 228 10.42 12.96 10.58
N ALA A 229 9.94 12.40 9.50
CA ALA A 229 10.39 11.12 8.98
C ALA A 229 10.34 11.17 7.45
N ARG A 230 11.29 10.52 6.81
CA ARG A 230 11.25 10.24 5.37
C ARG A 230 10.65 8.87 5.15
N SER A 231 9.92 8.71 4.06
CA SER A 231 9.34 7.43 3.66
C SER A 231 9.45 7.25 2.14
N SER A 232 9.70 6.03 1.72
CA SER A 232 9.44 5.62 0.35
C SER A 232 7.95 5.30 0.20
N VAL A 233 7.43 5.48 -1.00
CA VAL A 233 6.04 5.21 -1.37
C VAL A 233 6.01 4.13 -2.43
N GLY A 234 5.28 3.07 -2.17
CA GLY A 234 5.16 1.92 -3.06
C GLY A 234 3.74 1.37 -3.09
N CYS A 235 3.58 0.19 -3.66
CA CYS A 235 2.36 -0.59 -3.54
C CYS A 235 2.51 -1.63 -2.43
N VAL A 236 1.43 -1.90 -1.68
CA VAL A 236 1.34 -3.02 -0.74
C VAL A 236 0.48 -4.13 -1.32
N ILE A 237 0.93 -5.35 -1.11
CA ILE A 237 0.37 -6.59 -1.64
C ILE A 237 0.41 -7.62 -0.51
N ALA A 238 -0.53 -8.57 -0.50
CA ALA A 238 -0.50 -9.65 0.48
C ALA A 238 0.78 -10.49 0.31
N ASP A 239 1.37 -10.92 1.40
CA ASP A 239 2.54 -11.81 1.42
C ASP A 239 2.27 -13.19 0.80
N THR A 240 1.00 -13.55 0.70
CA THR A 240 0.52 -14.80 0.08
C THR A 240 0.44 -14.73 -1.45
N THR A 241 0.74 -13.58 -2.07
CA THR A 241 0.65 -13.39 -3.53
C THR A 241 1.98 -12.94 -4.16
N PRO A 242 3.07 -13.72 -4.01
CA PRO A 242 4.42 -13.30 -4.43
C PRO A 242 4.54 -13.09 -5.95
N HIS A 243 3.76 -13.77 -6.77
CA HIS A 243 3.81 -13.56 -8.23
C HIS A 243 3.23 -12.19 -8.61
N LEU A 244 2.16 -11.73 -7.95
CA LEU A 244 1.65 -10.38 -8.17
C LEU A 244 2.69 -9.32 -7.81
N LEU A 245 3.43 -9.54 -6.71
CA LEU A 245 4.56 -8.69 -6.33
C LEU A 245 5.64 -8.66 -7.42
N ASN A 246 6.01 -9.82 -7.98
CA ASN A 246 7.04 -9.91 -9.02
C ASN A 246 6.63 -9.14 -10.29
N TYR A 247 5.38 -9.30 -10.76
CA TYR A 247 4.85 -8.53 -11.89
C TYR A 247 4.81 -7.03 -11.59
N SER A 248 4.41 -6.66 -10.37
CA SER A 248 4.38 -5.26 -9.94
C SER A 248 5.79 -4.65 -9.95
N ASN A 249 6.78 -5.37 -9.41
CA ASN A 249 8.16 -4.90 -9.39
C ASN A 249 8.75 -4.79 -10.80
N LEU A 250 8.45 -5.73 -11.69
CA LEU A 250 8.89 -5.66 -13.06
C LEU A 250 8.28 -4.45 -13.78
N ALA A 251 6.98 -4.23 -13.64
CA ALA A 251 6.28 -3.09 -14.22
C ALA A 251 6.82 -1.75 -13.71
N ILE A 252 6.99 -1.64 -12.38
CA ILE A 252 7.54 -0.43 -11.76
C ILE A 252 8.98 -0.22 -12.24
N GLY A 253 9.84 -1.25 -12.21
CA GLY A 253 11.22 -1.16 -12.67
C GLY A 253 11.31 -0.67 -14.11
N GLN A 254 10.49 -1.21 -15.02
CA GLN A 254 10.41 -0.76 -16.42
C GLN A 254 9.95 0.70 -16.53
N MET A 255 8.95 1.11 -15.75
CA MET A 255 8.47 2.50 -15.72
C MET A 255 9.58 3.45 -15.22
N LEU A 256 10.28 3.10 -14.13
CA LEU A 256 11.39 3.92 -13.61
C LEU A 256 12.52 4.03 -14.64
N THR A 257 12.88 2.92 -15.29
CA THR A 257 13.91 2.89 -16.34
C THR A 257 13.51 3.78 -17.52
N ALA A 258 12.27 3.64 -18.01
CA ALA A 258 11.77 4.46 -19.11
C ALA A 258 11.78 5.96 -18.78
N TYR A 259 11.47 6.34 -17.53
CA TYR A 259 11.57 7.74 -17.09
C TYR A 259 13.02 8.25 -17.15
N VAL A 260 13.96 7.46 -16.63
CA VAL A 260 15.40 7.80 -16.61
C VAL A 260 15.99 7.86 -18.02
N ASP A 261 15.51 6.99 -18.92
CA ASP A 261 15.93 6.91 -20.33
C ASP A 261 15.17 7.93 -21.23
N ASP A 262 14.59 8.99 -20.65
CA ASP A 262 13.94 10.09 -21.37
C ASP A 262 12.70 9.70 -22.21
N ASN A 263 12.00 8.62 -21.87
CA ASN A 263 10.75 8.26 -22.54
C ASN A 263 9.68 9.34 -22.29
N GLU A 264 9.26 10.03 -23.33
CA GLU A 264 8.36 11.21 -23.27
C GLU A 264 7.00 10.86 -22.68
N ASP A 265 6.40 9.73 -23.05
CA ASP A 265 5.08 9.31 -22.58
C ASP A 265 5.09 9.04 -21.07
N VAL A 266 6.13 8.34 -20.59
CA VAL A 266 6.27 8.02 -19.16
C VAL A 266 6.58 9.27 -18.36
N ARG A 267 7.47 10.14 -18.85
CA ARG A 267 7.76 11.44 -18.22
C ARG A 267 6.52 12.30 -18.10
N THR A 268 5.78 12.46 -19.18
CA THR A 268 4.53 13.22 -19.20
C THR A 268 3.54 12.68 -18.18
N SER A 269 3.35 11.35 -18.14
CA SER A 269 2.43 10.69 -17.22
C SER A 269 2.81 10.88 -15.74
N VAL A 270 4.09 10.77 -15.40
CA VAL A 270 4.58 10.97 -14.02
C VAL A 270 4.60 12.46 -13.66
N ASN A 271 5.11 13.32 -14.56
CA ASN A 271 5.25 14.75 -14.32
C ASN A 271 3.90 15.47 -14.17
N LYS A 272 2.83 14.95 -14.79
CA LYS A 272 1.46 15.45 -14.57
C LYS A 272 1.12 15.51 -13.07
N TRP A 273 1.62 14.57 -12.27
CA TRP A 273 1.24 14.42 -10.86
C TRP A 273 2.24 14.98 -9.88
N ILE A 274 3.53 14.80 -10.14
CA ILE A 274 4.60 15.22 -9.21
C ILE A 274 5.67 16.09 -9.84
N GLY A 275 5.62 16.32 -11.15
CA GLY A 275 6.61 17.09 -11.92
C GLY A 275 6.59 18.59 -11.67
N PRO A 276 7.44 19.34 -12.42
CA PRO A 276 7.65 20.77 -12.19
C PRO A 276 6.37 21.61 -12.28
N ASP A 277 5.50 21.29 -13.22
CA ASP A 277 4.25 22.03 -13.48
C ASP A 277 3.05 21.50 -12.69
N SER A 278 3.26 20.46 -11.85
CA SER A 278 2.24 19.93 -10.95
C SER A 278 2.15 20.76 -9.66
N GLN A 279 1.10 20.57 -8.88
CA GLN A 279 0.97 21.17 -7.53
C GLN A 279 2.07 20.72 -6.57
N VAL A 280 2.71 19.58 -6.81
CA VAL A 280 3.83 19.08 -6.00
C VAL A 280 5.13 19.79 -6.36
N GLY A 281 5.37 20.10 -7.64
CA GLY A 281 6.48 20.91 -8.10
C GLY A 281 7.86 20.30 -7.86
N LEU A 282 8.05 18.99 -8.10
CA LEU A 282 9.38 18.38 -8.09
C LEU A 282 10.07 18.62 -9.45
N SER A 283 11.38 18.96 -9.43
CA SER A 283 12.14 18.98 -10.66
C SER A 283 12.30 17.57 -11.24
N GLU A 284 12.38 17.47 -12.58
CA GLU A 284 12.62 16.19 -13.25
C GLU A 284 13.91 15.53 -12.78
N ASN A 285 14.95 16.33 -12.48
CA ASN A 285 16.20 15.81 -11.93
C ASN A 285 15.98 15.13 -10.57
N MET A 286 15.18 15.73 -9.67
CA MET A 286 14.88 15.10 -8.38
C MET A 286 14.13 13.78 -8.53
N ILE A 287 13.21 13.71 -9.48
CA ILE A 287 12.47 12.47 -9.79
C ILE A 287 13.42 11.42 -10.40
N GLY A 288 14.20 11.80 -11.41
CA GLY A 288 15.15 10.93 -12.09
C GLY A 288 16.26 10.41 -11.18
N ASP A 289 16.81 11.27 -10.31
CA ASP A 289 17.83 10.87 -9.32
C ASP A 289 17.26 9.82 -8.34
N PHE A 290 16.03 10.03 -7.85
CA PHE A 290 15.38 9.05 -6.99
C PHE A 290 15.17 7.72 -7.70
N PHE A 291 14.68 7.74 -8.94
CA PHE A 291 14.46 6.52 -9.74
C PHE A 291 15.78 5.80 -10.03
N THR A 292 16.85 6.53 -10.35
CA THR A 292 18.19 5.99 -10.54
C THR A 292 18.70 5.28 -9.28
N ILE A 293 18.50 5.87 -8.11
CA ILE A 293 18.88 5.25 -6.82
C ILE A 293 18.10 3.96 -6.58
N VAL A 294 16.79 3.95 -6.84
CA VAL A 294 15.97 2.73 -6.68
C VAL A 294 16.47 1.62 -7.61
N LEU A 295 16.71 1.94 -8.87
CA LEU A 295 17.19 0.98 -9.87
C LEU A 295 18.60 0.45 -9.52
N ALA A 296 19.51 1.33 -9.08
CA ALA A 296 20.87 0.95 -8.71
C ALA A 296 20.90 0.00 -7.50
N THR A 297 20.13 0.31 -6.45
CA THR A 297 20.05 -0.56 -5.25
C THR A 297 19.48 -1.93 -5.57
N THR A 298 18.50 -2.01 -6.48
CA THR A 298 17.91 -3.28 -6.90
C THR A 298 18.90 -4.11 -7.73
N ALA A 299 19.66 -3.46 -8.62
CA ALA A 299 20.68 -4.13 -9.45
C ALA A 299 21.85 -4.66 -8.61
N GLU A 300 22.26 -3.95 -7.57
CA GLU A 300 23.33 -4.41 -6.67
C GLU A 300 22.92 -5.61 -5.83
N LEU A 301 21.68 -5.63 -5.33
CA LEU A 301 21.14 -6.79 -4.60
C LEU A 301 21.05 -8.04 -5.47
N SER A 302 20.82 -7.89 -6.78
CA SER A 302 20.77 -9.01 -7.73
C SER A 302 22.13 -9.60 -8.07
N LYS A 303 23.23 -8.85 -7.86
CA LYS A 303 24.60 -9.31 -8.10
C LYS A 303 25.20 -10.11 -6.94
N GLY A 304 24.57 -10.11 -5.80
CA GLY A 304 25.02 -10.78 -4.56
C GLY A 304 24.33 -12.12 -4.25
N SER A 305 23.50 -12.64 -5.14
CA SER A 305 22.76 -13.90 -4.98
C SER A 305 23.32 -15.06 -5.82
#